data_7de6b3affca8a13ed1d9eb6e8baccbe5
#
_entry.id   7de6b3affca8a13ed1d9eb6e8baccbe5
#
_cell.length_a   1.000
_cell.length_b   1.000
_cell.length_c   1.000
_cell.angle_alpha   90.00
_cell.angle_beta   90.00
_cell.angle_gamma   90.00
#
_symmetry.space_group_name_H-M   'P 1'
#
loop_
_entity.id
_entity.type
_entity.pdbx_description
1 polymer ?
#
loop_
_entity_poly.entity_id
_entity_poly.type
_entity_poly.pdbx_seq_one_letter_code
_entity_poly.pdbx_strand_id
1 'polypeptide(L)'
;MHKINKRNLILFLIFLPFLSNKKILASQKKPNLVVIWKKKRVLALYNRDKLIKAYRIRLGFNPKGQKQKEGDGRTPEGKYFITHKNPYSKFFLSLGLNYPNQADKTRAAGKGNNPGSDIYIHGLGKKNIFLHYLFDWTNGCIAVTNKEIEEIYKKVDSGTVVYIYS
;
A
#
# COMPACT_ATOMS: atom_id res chain seq x y z
N MET A 1 -77.23 32.70 23.29
CA MET A 1 -76.06 33.57 23.46
C MET A 1 -75.15 32.88 24.44
N HIS A 2 -74.06 32.20 23.94
CA HIS A 2 -73.01 31.74 24.77
C HIS A 2 -71.68 32.09 24.12
N LYS A 3 -70.90 32.91 24.78
CA LYS A 3 -69.60 33.41 24.36
C LYS A 3 -68.56 32.28 24.47
N ILE A 4 -67.90 31.96 23.36
CA ILE A 4 -66.71 31.09 23.33
C ILE A 4 -65.51 31.92 23.70
N ASN A 5 -64.84 31.51 24.78
CA ASN A 5 -63.70 32.17 25.36
C ASN A 5 -62.44 31.75 24.61
N LYS A 6 -61.79 32.73 23.99
CA LYS A 6 -60.45 32.55 23.36
C LYS A 6 -59.38 32.56 24.46
N ARG A 7 -58.83 31.43 24.78
CA ARG A 7 -57.53 31.43 25.50
C ARG A 7 -56.88 30.03 25.44
N ASN A 8 -55.62 30.11 25.11
CA ASN A 8 -54.59 29.10 25.21
C ASN A 8 -54.36 28.18 24.03
N LEU A 9 -53.79 28.79 22.96
CA LEU A 9 -52.97 28.06 22.00
C LEU A 9 -51.55 27.93 22.62
N ILE A 10 -51.28 26.83 23.31
CA ILE A 10 -49.95 26.51 23.81
C ILE A 10 -49.15 26.02 22.61
N LEU A 11 -48.21 26.86 22.18
CA LEU A 11 -47.19 26.52 21.17
C LEU A 11 -46.20 25.52 21.80
N PHE A 12 -46.37 24.23 21.53
CA PHE A 12 -45.36 23.24 21.84
C PHE A 12 -44.21 23.42 20.85
N LEU A 13 -43.19 24.18 21.23
CA LEU A 13 -41.89 24.18 20.58
C LEU A 13 -41.22 22.82 20.82
N ILE A 14 -41.32 21.92 19.83
CA ILE A 14 -40.60 20.67 19.83
C ILE A 14 -39.12 21.04 19.62
N PHE A 15 -38.38 21.05 20.71
CA PHE A 15 -36.92 21.16 20.69
C PHE A 15 -36.37 19.81 20.19
N LEU A 16 -36.16 19.68 18.87
CA LEU A 16 -35.44 18.56 18.31
C LEU A 16 -33.97 18.71 18.75
N PRO A 17 -33.43 17.77 19.52
CA PRO A 17 -32.00 17.81 19.82
C PRO A 17 -31.26 17.58 18.51
N PHE A 18 -30.47 18.55 18.09
CA PHE A 18 -29.51 18.45 17.00
C PHE A 18 -28.50 17.38 17.41
N LEU A 19 -28.77 16.12 17.05
CA LEU A 19 -27.80 15.03 17.15
C LEU A 19 -26.66 15.37 16.20
N SER A 20 -25.69 16.10 16.76
CA SER A 20 -24.40 16.30 16.13
C SER A 20 -23.77 14.92 15.89
N ASN A 21 -23.91 14.42 14.67
CA ASN A 21 -23.16 13.27 14.18
C ASN A 21 -21.67 13.66 14.16
N LYS A 22 -21.03 13.69 15.29
CA LYS A 22 -19.58 13.58 15.38
C LYS A 22 -19.22 12.24 14.74
N LYS A 23 -18.94 12.25 13.42
CA LYS A 23 -18.14 11.20 12.80
C LYS A 23 -16.89 11.09 13.65
N ILE A 24 -16.87 10.09 14.54
CA ILE A 24 -15.65 9.65 15.20
C ILE A 24 -14.74 9.25 14.05
N LEU A 25 -13.82 10.13 13.68
CA LEU A 25 -12.73 9.81 12.78
C LEU A 25 -11.92 8.75 13.53
N ALA A 26 -12.31 7.49 13.34
CA ALA A 26 -11.52 6.38 13.84
C ALA A 26 -10.12 6.61 13.27
N SER A 27 -9.17 6.96 14.14
CA SER A 27 -7.77 7.09 13.79
C SER A 27 -7.38 5.80 13.07
N GLN A 28 -7.26 5.87 11.75
CA GLN A 28 -6.86 4.70 10.98
C GLN A 28 -5.44 4.36 11.44
N LYS A 29 -5.35 3.30 12.23
CA LYS A 29 -4.06 2.83 12.74
C LYS A 29 -3.12 2.64 11.55
N LYS A 30 -1.95 3.28 11.60
CA LYS A 30 -0.93 3.14 10.56
C LYS A 30 -0.53 1.69 10.41
N PRO A 31 -0.28 1.20 9.20
CA PRO A 31 0.24 -0.14 8.98
C PRO A 31 1.65 -0.25 9.57
N ASN A 32 1.91 -1.34 10.25
CA ASN A 32 3.23 -1.72 10.75
C ASN A 32 3.82 -2.92 9.98
N LEU A 33 3.06 -3.45 9.04
CA LEU A 33 3.45 -4.59 8.24
C LEU A 33 2.87 -4.50 6.82
N VAL A 34 3.72 -4.76 5.83
CA VAL A 34 3.35 -4.99 4.43
C VAL A 34 3.59 -6.45 4.11
N VAL A 35 2.61 -7.12 3.52
CA VAL A 35 2.75 -8.50 3.04
C VAL A 35 2.49 -8.55 1.55
N ILE A 36 3.41 -9.17 0.81
CA ILE A 36 3.32 -9.33 -0.64
C ILE A 36 3.30 -10.82 -0.97
N TRP A 37 2.24 -11.26 -1.66
CA TRP A 37 2.13 -12.62 -2.24
C TRP A 37 2.32 -12.52 -3.75
N LYS A 38 3.48 -12.94 -4.22
CA LYS A 38 3.85 -12.87 -5.63
C LYS A 38 2.89 -13.66 -6.52
N LYS A 39 2.58 -14.89 -6.15
CA LYS A 39 1.66 -15.75 -6.90
C LYS A 39 0.26 -15.16 -7.00
N LYS A 40 -0.22 -14.53 -5.95
CA LYS A 40 -1.55 -13.89 -5.90
C LYS A 40 -1.57 -12.50 -6.55
N ARG A 41 -0.42 -11.88 -6.81
CA ARG A 41 -0.30 -10.48 -7.24
C ARG A 41 -1.01 -9.53 -6.28
N VAL A 42 -0.78 -9.72 -4.99
CA VAL A 42 -1.40 -8.94 -3.91
C VAL A 42 -0.34 -8.36 -2.99
N LEU A 43 -0.49 -7.07 -2.68
CA LEU A 43 0.16 -6.37 -1.57
C LEU A 43 -0.92 -6.03 -0.55
N ALA A 44 -0.72 -6.39 0.70
CA ALA A 44 -1.64 -6.08 1.79
C ALA A 44 -0.96 -5.29 2.91
N LEU A 45 -1.65 -4.32 3.44
CA LEU A 45 -1.25 -3.53 4.59
C LEU A 45 -1.93 -4.06 5.84
N TYR A 46 -1.16 -4.27 6.90
CA TYR A 46 -1.64 -4.74 8.19
C TYR A 46 -1.24 -3.79 9.31
N ASN A 47 -2.10 -3.72 10.33
CA ASN A 47 -1.72 -3.22 11.64
C ASN A 47 -1.88 -4.38 12.63
N ARG A 48 -0.77 -4.90 13.14
CA ARG A 48 -0.71 -6.20 13.84
C ARG A 48 -1.33 -7.27 12.93
N ASP A 49 -2.33 -8.01 13.42
CA ASP A 49 -3.00 -9.08 12.66
C ASP A 49 -4.21 -8.60 11.85
N LYS A 50 -4.51 -7.29 11.89
CA LYS A 50 -5.69 -6.72 11.24
C LYS A 50 -5.34 -6.23 9.84
N LEU A 51 -5.98 -6.80 8.81
CA LEU A 51 -5.91 -6.29 7.45
C LEU A 51 -6.53 -4.89 7.39
N ILE A 52 -5.76 -3.93 6.88
CA ILE A 52 -6.22 -2.57 6.62
C ILE A 52 -6.75 -2.46 5.19
N LYS A 53 -5.92 -2.89 4.23
CA LYS A 53 -6.26 -2.85 2.80
C LYS A 53 -5.34 -3.74 1.98
N ALA A 54 -5.85 -4.22 0.85
CA ALA A 54 -5.08 -4.96 -0.13
C ALA A 54 -5.15 -4.28 -1.51
N TYR A 55 -4.08 -4.46 -2.29
CA TYR A 55 -3.90 -3.86 -3.61
C TYR A 55 -3.45 -4.92 -4.60
N ARG A 56 -3.91 -4.80 -5.84
CA ARG A 56 -3.39 -5.62 -6.94
C ARG A 56 -2.05 -5.05 -7.40
N ILE A 57 -1.07 -5.90 -7.57
CA ILE A 57 0.29 -5.49 -7.95
C ILE A 57 0.74 -6.10 -9.27
N ARG A 58 1.82 -5.53 -9.82
CA ARG A 58 2.65 -6.15 -10.84
C ARG A 58 4.08 -6.27 -10.34
N LEU A 59 4.77 -7.26 -10.85
CA LEU A 59 6.09 -7.66 -10.44
C LEU A 59 7.11 -7.51 -11.58
N GLY A 60 8.30 -8.01 -11.34
CA GLY A 60 9.30 -8.16 -12.39
C GLY A 60 8.82 -9.10 -13.51
N PHE A 61 9.29 -8.88 -14.73
CA PHE A 61 8.86 -9.61 -15.94
C PHE A 61 9.07 -11.13 -15.88
N ASN A 62 9.90 -11.60 -14.95
CA ASN A 62 10.11 -13.03 -14.66
C ASN A 62 9.74 -13.31 -13.19
N PRO A 63 8.45 -13.36 -12.82
CA PRO A 63 8.01 -13.24 -11.42
C PRO A 63 8.22 -14.51 -10.58
N LYS A 64 8.52 -15.66 -11.20
CA LYS A 64 8.59 -16.95 -10.51
C LYS A 64 9.94 -17.13 -9.79
N GLY A 65 9.85 -17.56 -8.53
CA GLY A 65 11.01 -17.90 -7.71
C GLY A 65 11.79 -16.69 -7.18
N GLN A 66 12.81 -17.00 -6.39
CA GLN A 66 13.65 -16.02 -5.70
C GLN A 66 14.58 -15.31 -6.69
N LYS A 67 14.81 -14.02 -6.47
CA LYS A 67 15.81 -13.23 -7.21
C LYS A 67 17.20 -13.76 -6.95
N GLN A 68 17.96 -13.96 -8.03
CA GLN A 68 19.30 -14.58 -7.99
C GLN A 68 20.43 -13.61 -8.40
N LYS A 69 20.12 -12.71 -9.35
CA LYS A 69 21.10 -11.79 -9.91
C LYS A 69 20.45 -10.54 -10.47
N GLU A 70 21.27 -9.53 -10.71
CA GLU A 70 20.87 -8.35 -11.46
C GLU A 70 20.35 -8.73 -12.85
N GLY A 71 19.32 -8.03 -13.32
CA GLY A 71 18.73 -8.23 -14.65
C GLY A 71 17.87 -9.50 -14.81
N ASP A 72 17.71 -10.35 -13.81
CA ASP A 72 16.94 -11.59 -13.91
C ASP A 72 15.40 -11.36 -13.97
N GLY A 73 14.95 -10.13 -13.82
CA GLY A 73 13.54 -9.75 -13.84
C GLY A 73 12.72 -10.30 -12.68
N ARG A 74 13.36 -10.82 -11.63
CA ARG A 74 12.66 -11.39 -10.48
C ARG A 74 12.50 -10.37 -9.35
N THR A 75 11.34 -10.42 -8.70
CA THR A 75 11.12 -9.75 -7.42
C THR A 75 11.63 -10.66 -6.31
N PRO A 76 12.46 -10.14 -5.37
CA PRO A 76 13.03 -10.95 -4.30
C PRO A 76 11.96 -11.49 -3.35
N GLU A 77 12.27 -12.60 -2.66
CA GLU A 77 11.46 -13.21 -1.60
C GLU A 77 12.20 -13.13 -0.28
N GLY A 78 11.47 -12.92 0.82
CA GLY A 78 12.04 -12.83 2.16
C GLY A 78 11.49 -11.69 3.00
N LYS A 79 12.23 -11.37 4.06
CA LYS A 79 11.94 -10.26 4.99
C LYS A 79 12.76 -9.04 4.63
N TYR A 80 12.09 -7.93 4.44
CA TYR A 80 12.67 -6.60 4.15
C TYR A 80 12.04 -5.55 5.06
N PHE A 81 12.45 -4.31 4.89
CA PHE A 81 11.81 -3.14 5.48
C PHE A 81 11.92 -1.93 4.54
N ILE A 82 11.02 -0.99 4.70
CA ILE A 82 11.06 0.27 3.98
C ILE A 82 12.23 1.11 4.50
N THR A 83 13.15 1.49 3.62
CA THR A 83 14.32 2.33 3.98
C THR A 83 14.02 3.80 3.87
N HIS A 84 13.36 4.21 2.79
CA HIS A 84 13.08 5.61 2.49
C HIS A 84 11.86 5.77 1.58
N LYS A 85 11.38 7.00 1.55
CA LYS A 85 10.25 7.44 0.69
C LYS A 85 10.80 8.43 -0.32
N ASN A 86 10.54 8.20 -1.61
CA ASN A 86 10.99 9.09 -2.68
C ASN A 86 9.79 9.77 -3.37
N PRO A 87 9.59 11.09 -3.15
CA PRO A 87 8.53 11.86 -3.80
C PRO A 87 8.85 12.25 -5.24
N TYR A 88 10.12 12.11 -5.66
CA TYR A 88 10.61 12.51 -7.00
C TYR A 88 10.88 11.29 -7.90
N SER A 89 10.19 10.18 -7.64
CA SER A 89 10.35 8.98 -8.43
C SER A 89 9.85 9.18 -9.87
N LYS A 90 10.60 8.68 -10.87
CA LYS A 90 10.13 8.62 -12.26
C LYS A 90 8.85 7.82 -12.45
N PHE A 91 8.48 7.02 -11.44
CA PHE A 91 7.25 6.26 -11.35
C PHE A 91 6.21 6.89 -10.42
N PHE A 92 6.20 8.22 -10.34
CA PHE A 92 5.33 9.07 -9.53
C PHE A 92 5.79 9.13 -8.06
N LEU A 93 5.58 8.10 -7.27
CA LEU A 93 6.05 7.96 -5.88
C LEU A 93 6.67 6.58 -5.71
N SER A 94 7.64 6.45 -4.79
CA SER A 94 8.18 5.13 -4.46
C SER A 94 8.62 4.99 -3.00
N LEU A 95 8.62 3.72 -2.54
CA LEU A 95 9.12 3.29 -1.24
C LEU A 95 10.25 2.31 -1.48
N GLY A 96 11.47 2.62 -1.04
CA GLY A 96 12.64 1.77 -1.20
C GLY A 96 12.66 0.63 -0.18
N LEU A 97 13.06 -0.57 -0.62
CA LEU A 97 13.33 -1.70 0.25
C LEU A 97 14.83 -1.79 0.56
N ASN A 98 15.19 -2.40 1.70
CA ASN A 98 16.59 -2.72 2.04
C ASN A 98 17.14 -3.92 1.23
N TYR A 99 16.78 -3.99 -0.05
CA TYR A 99 17.36 -4.96 -0.99
C TYR A 99 18.63 -4.37 -1.65
N PRO A 100 19.72 -5.13 -1.79
CA PRO A 100 19.95 -6.47 -1.25
C PRO A 100 20.32 -6.43 0.24
N ASN A 101 19.69 -7.28 1.04
CA ASN A 101 20.12 -7.52 2.41
C ASN A 101 21.28 -8.53 2.45
N GLN A 102 21.80 -8.85 3.64
CA GLN A 102 22.95 -9.76 3.75
C GLN A 102 22.67 -11.15 3.17
N ALA A 103 21.46 -11.69 3.36
CA ALA A 103 21.08 -12.99 2.81
C ALA A 103 21.05 -12.99 1.27
N ASP A 104 20.59 -11.89 0.66
CA ASP A 104 20.60 -11.74 -0.79
C ASP A 104 22.01 -11.67 -1.35
N LYS A 105 22.90 -10.90 -0.69
CA LYS A 105 24.32 -10.80 -1.06
C LYS A 105 25.02 -12.14 -0.97
N THR A 106 24.85 -12.86 0.13
CA THR A 106 25.44 -14.19 0.33
C THR A 106 24.94 -15.19 -0.73
N ARG A 107 23.65 -15.19 -1.03
CA ARG A 107 23.04 -16.06 -2.04
C ARG A 107 23.60 -15.79 -3.44
N ALA A 108 23.73 -14.52 -3.80
CA ALA A 108 24.25 -14.13 -5.11
C ALA A 108 25.74 -14.46 -5.22
N ALA A 109 26.53 -14.11 -4.22
CA ALA A 109 27.96 -14.39 -4.17
C ALA A 109 28.29 -15.90 -4.25
N GLY A 110 27.50 -16.74 -3.57
CA GLY A 110 27.62 -18.21 -3.64
C GLY A 110 27.42 -18.80 -5.04
N LYS A 111 26.91 -17.98 -5.98
CA LYS A 111 26.69 -18.33 -7.41
C LYS A 111 27.57 -17.49 -8.34
N GLY A 112 28.53 -16.72 -7.81
CA GLY A 112 29.33 -15.78 -8.61
C GLY A 112 28.53 -14.65 -9.24
N ASN A 113 27.37 -14.27 -8.70
CA ASN A 113 26.48 -13.27 -9.25
C ASN A 113 26.52 -11.94 -8.45
N ASN A 114 26.21 -10.83 -9.14
CA ASN A 114 25.83 -9.57 -8.52
C ASN A 114 24.31 -9.60 -8.21
N PRO A 115 23.85 -9.36 -6.98
CA PRO A 115 22.43 -9.35 -6.64
C PRO A 115 21.66 -8.19 -7.32
N GLY A 116 22.35 -7.12 -7.74
CA GLY A 116 21.78 -5.84 -8.14
C GLY A 116 21.30 -5.02 -6.94
N SER A 117 20.49 -3.99 -7.21
CA SER A 117 19.97 -3.04 -6.22
C SER A 117 18.56 -2.60 -6.56
N ASP A 118 18.06 -1.58 -5.83
CA ASP A 118 16.95 -0.73 -6.24
C ASP A 118 15.59 -1.43 -6.43
N ILE A 119 15.21 -2.23 -5.45
CA ILE A 119 13.84 -2.78 -5.40
C ILE A 119 12.94 -1.82 -4.62
N TYR A 120 11.87 -1.39 -5.29
CA TYR A 120 10.90 -0.42 -4.78
C TYR A 120 9.46 -0.94 -4.88
N ILE A 121 8.60 -0.42 -4.03
CA ILE A 121 7.15 -0.37 -4.27
C ILE A 121 6.88 1.00 -4.89
N HIS A 122 6.28 1.06 -6.10
CA HIS A 122 6.13 2.31 -6.84
C HIS A 122 4.86 2.37 -7.70
N GLY A 123 4.53 3.55 -8.19
CA GLY A 123 3.43 3.77 -9.11
C GLY A 123 3.78 3.47 -10.58
N LEU A 124 2.95 3.94 -11.49
CA LEU A 124 3.15 3.77 -12.94
C LEU A 124 3.98 4.89 -13.55
N GLY A 125 4.01 6.07 -12.91
CA GLY A 125 4.49 7.28 -13.55
C GLY A 125 3.61 7.63 -14.76
N LYS A 126 4.25 7.76 -15.92
CA LYS A 126 3.58 8.03 -17.20
C LYS A 126 3.21 6.76 -18.00
N LYS A 127 3.41 5.57 -17.43
CA LYS A 127 3.12 4.31 -18.14
C LYS A 127 1.62 4.09 -18.30
N ASN A 128 1.27 3.40 -19.40
CA ASN A 128 -0.11 3.07 -19.70
C ASN A 128 -0.69 2.10 -18.66
N ILE A 129 -1.81 2.49 -18.06
CA ILE A 129 -2.51 1.69 -17.05
C ILE A 129 -3.01 0.34 -17.60
N PHE A 130 -3.37 0.24 -18.87
CA PHE A 130 -3.81 -1.04 -19.47
C PHE A 130 -2.68 -2.09 -19.44
N LEU A 131 -1.45 -1.71 -19.76
CA LEU A 131 -0.29 -2.62 -19.66
C LEU A 131 -0.09 -3.10 -18.22
N HIS A 132 -0.34 -2.24 -17.25
CA HIS A 132 -0.29 -2.61 -15.84
C HIS A 132 -1.30 -3.70 -15.49
N TYR A 133 -2.48 -3.72 -16.09
CA TYR A 133 -3.48 -4.76 -15.81
C TYR A 133 -3.20 -6.08 -16.52
N LEU A 134 -2.40 -6.08 -17.59
CA LEU A 134 -2.16 -7.25 -18.42
C LEU A 134 -0.88 -8.01 -18.03
N PHE A 135 0.22 -7.31 -17.74
CA PHE A 135 1.54 -7.93 -17.66
C PHE A 135 2.32 -7.54 -16.40
N ASP A 136 3.20 -8.45 -15.94
CA ASP A 136 4.32 -8.11 -15.07
C ASP A 136 5.40 -7.44 -15.94
N TRP A 137 5.83 -6.24 -15.59
CA TRP A 137 6.59 -5.39 -16.51
C TRP A 137 7.80 -4.70 -15.89
N THR A 138 8.02 -4.88 -14.59
CA THR A 138 9.15 -4.24 -13.92
C THR A 138 10.43 -5.07 -14.05
N ASN A 139 11.56 -4.49 -13.68
CA ASN A 139 12.84 -5.21 -13.59
C ASN A 139 13.06 -5.90 -12.23
N GLY A 140 11.98 -6.11 -11.46
CA GLY A 140 12.02 -6.74 -10.14
C GLY A 140 11.28 -5.95 -9.06
N CYS A 141 10.93 -4.70 -9.31
CA CYS A 141 10.14 -3.87 -8.41
C CYS A 141 8.69 -4.34 -8.31
N ILE A 142 7.96 -3.78 -7.34
CA ILE A 142 6.56 -4.02 -7.09
C ILE A 142 5.77 -2.79 -7.54
N ALA A 143 4.94 -2.91 -8.57
CA ALA A 143 4.18 -1.81 -9.13
C ALA A 143 2.71 -1.87 -8.73
N VAL A 144 2.15 -0.71 -8.40
CA VAL A 144 0.72 -0.43 -8.20
C VAL A 144 0.30 0.75 -9.08
N THR A 145 -0.96 1.12 -9.12
CA THR A 145 -1.40 2.34 -9.82
C THR A 145 -0.92 3.61 -9.10
N ASN A 146 -0.92 4.77 -9.79
CA ASN A 146 -0.52 6.04 -9.17
C ASN A 146 -1.41 6.40 -7.97
N LYS A 147 -2.71 6.16 -8.06
CA LYS A 147 -3.65 6.37 -6.95
C LYS A 147 -3.35 5.47 -5.74
N GLU A 148 -3.02 4.22 -6.00
CA GLU A 148 -2.71 3.25 -4.94
C GLU A 148 -1.37 3.54 -4.27
N ILE A 149 -0.32 3.90 -5.04
CA ILE A 149 0.96 4.26 -4.41
C ILE A 149 0.84 5.55 -3.59
N GLU A 150 0.02 6.51 -3.99
CA GLU A 150 -0.24 7.71 -3.20
C GLU A 150 -0.85 7.36 -1.84
N GLU A 151 -1.80 6.44 -1.82
CA GLU A 151 -2.42 5.96 -0.58
C GLU A 151 -1.43 5.18 0.30
N ILE A 152 -0.67 4.26 -0.28
CA ILE A 152 0.38 3.49 0.41
C ILE A 152 1.44 4.43 0.97
N TYR A 153 1.90 5.38 0.17
CA TYR A 153 2.93 6.35 0.53
C TYR A 153 2.51 7.22 1.73
N LYS A 154 1.25 7.63 1.83
CA LYS A 154 0.73 8.40 2.98
C LYS A 154 0.67 7.56 4.26
N LYS A 155 0.42 6.26 4.15
CA LYS A 155 0.18 5.37 5.29
C LYS A 155 1.41 4.65 5.80
N VAL A 156 2.33 4.26 4.91
CA VAL A 156 3.50 3.43 5.24
C VAL A 156 4.69 4.32 5.54
N ASP A 157 5.31 4.11 6.68
CA ASP A 157 6.50 4.86 7.11
C ASP A 157 7.79 4.05 6.87
N SER A 158 8.94 4.74 6.85
CA SER A 158 10.26 4.09 6.90
C SER A 158 10.35 3.21 8.16
N GLY A 159 11.05 2.08 8.06
CA GLY A 159 11.12 1.06 9.11
C GLY A 159 9.97 0.04 9.08
N THR A 160 8.89 0.28 8.32
CA THR A 160 7.80 -0.70 8.18
C THR A 160 8.33 -2.02 7.61
N VAL A 161 8.02 -3.13 8.28
CA VAL A 161 8.43 -4.47 7.86
C VAL A 161 7.68 -4.89 6.59
N VAL A 162 8.38 -5.55 5.67
CA VAL A 162 7.83 -6.07 4.42
C VAL A 162 8.18 -7.56 4.30
N TYR A 163 7.17 -8.42 4.21
CA TYR A 163 7.36 -9.83 3.83
C TYR A 163 6.95 -10.05 2.39
N ILE A 164 7.80 -10.72 1.62
CA ILE A 164 7.53 -11.10 0.22
C ILE A 164 7.56 -12.62 0.11
N TYR A 165 6.40 -13.20 -0.17
CA TYR A 165 6.20 -14.63 -0.35
C TYR A 165 6.01 -15.01 -1.82
N SER A 166 6.33 -16.25 -2.15
CA SER A 166 6.08 -16.86 -3.46
C SER A 166 4.61 -16.78 -3.92
#